data_2ed61d9e532e0d99fac8b2fc238b2111
#
_entry.id   2ed61d9e532e0d99fac8b2fc238b2111
#
_cell.length_a   1.000
_cell.length_b   1.000
_cell.length_c   1.000
_cell.angle_alpha   90.00
_cell.angle_beta   90.00
_cell.angle_gamma   90.00
#
_symmetry.space_group_name_H-M   'P 1'
#
loop_
_entity.id
_entity.type
_entity.pdbx_description
1 polymer ?
#
loop_
_entity_poly.entity_id
_entity_poly.type
_entity_poly.pdbx_seq_one_letter_code
_entity_poly.pdbx_strand_id
1 'polypeptide(L)'
;MKTSLKRWLICVFVLALAGCDSGSLGSRGAVATVGGQEITAEAFEEALTLRRANLAPELLARPEVQRALEERVLEDLITRHLLLQEAARRGISSSQEAVERRLNVLAEGYSSAEYEAMLAERGHSLQPFRASLAEDLTIERLLEEVVGKPESTKAGVVEAYYMSHKGELHRPVRARTLHLVVSSADEAQSVREAILAGGDFAETARRRSLGPEAVRNGELGWVSPGQMPEAFDEAIFSLKPGGVSPVVASPYGYHLFKLVEMVPASVPTLEEARPEIVALLEGEAREARYRQWVAELRARTTVIVHPTVGGPRR
;
A
#
# COMPACT_ATOMS: atom_id res chain seq x y z
N MET A 1 -5.81 -0.15 14.65
CA MET A 1 -4.53 0.04 13.97
C MET A 1 -4.06 -1.31 13.42
N LYS A 2 -4.60 -1.76 12.26
CA LYS A 2 -4.26 -3.05 11.61
C LYS A 2 -3.99 -2.88 10.11
N THR A 3 -3.34 -1.80 9.69
CA THR A 3 -3.27 -1.48 8.25
C THR A 3 -1.87 -1.20 7.70
N SER A 4 -0.80 -1.34 8.50
CA SER A 4 0.55 -1.00 8.00
C SER A 4 1.38 -2.19 7.50
N LEU A 5 1.01 -3.44 7.82
CA LEU A 5 1.81 -4.63 7.48
C LEU A 5 1.48 -5.23 6.10
N LYS A 6 0.46 -4.73 5.40
CA LYS A 6 0.01 -5.29 4.10
C LYS A 6 0.48 -4.55 2.86
N ARG A 7 1.27 -3.49 2.96
CA ARG A 7 1.72 -2.70 1.79
C ARG A 7 3.02 -3.20 1.12
N TRP A 8 3.59 -4.28 1.61
CA TRP A 8 4.67 -5.03 0.94
C TRP A 8 4.16 -6.10 -0.02
N LEU A 9 2.87 -6.11 -0.27
CA LEU A 9 2.27 -7.01 -1.23
C LEU A 9 2.47 -6.47 -2.64
N ILE A 10 3.50 -7.03 -3.31
CA ILE A 10 3.35 -7.67 -4.59
C ILE A 10 2.42 -6.89 -5.52
N CYS A 11 3.03 -5.97 -6.25
CA CYS A 11 2.49 -5.70 -7.57
C CYS A 11 2.50 -7.06 -8.29
N VAL A 12 1.35 -7.69 -8.41
CA VAL A 12 1.15 -8.87 -9.24
C VAL A 12 1.58 -8.46 -10.66
N PHE A 13 2.81 -8.81 -11.01
CA PHE A 13 3.31 -8.66 -12.36
C PHE A 13 2.74 -9.83 -13.16
N VAL A 14 1.68 -9.58 -13.89
CA VAL A 14 1.21 -10.53 -14.90
C VAL A 14 2.17 -10.45 -16.07
N LEU A 15 3.17 -11.30 -16.09
CA LEU A 15 4.04 -11.54 -17.23
C LEU A 15 3.64 -12.89 -17.83
N ALA A 16 2.92 -12.83 -18.92
CA ALA A 16 2.71 -14.01 -19.76
C ALA A 16 4.00 -14.34 -20.47
N LEU A 17 4.74 -15.34 -20.01
CA LEU A 17 5.73 -15.99 -20.85
C LEU A 17 5.00 -16.82 -21.90
N ALA A 18 4.86 -16.28 -23.10
CA ALA A 18 4.35 -17.03 -24.24
C ALA A 18 5.29 -18.23 -24.49
N GLY A 19 4.76 -19.44 -24.27
CA GLY A 19 5.39 -20.69 -24.68
C GLY A 19 5.63 -20.67 -26.18
N CYS A 20 6.74 -21.23 -26.60
CA CYS A 20 7.15 -21.40 -27.97
C CYS A 20 6.02 -21.95 -28.86
N ASP A 21 5.49 -21.11 -29.73
CA ASP A 21 4.84 -21.57 -30.94
C ASP A 21 5.46 -20.82 -32.13
N SER A 22 6.00 -21.59 -33.04
CA SER A 22 6.79 -21.18 -34.22
C SER A 22 5.85 -20.60 -35.28
N GLY A 23 5.63 -19.29 -35.21
CA GLY A 23 4.92 -18.54 -36.24
C GLY A 23 5.55 -17.14 -36.37
N SER A 24 6.32 -16.92 -37.39
CA SER A 24 7.07 -15.72 -37.73
C SER A 24 6.23 -14.46 -37.76
N LEU A 25 6.34 -13.67 -36.68
CA LEU A 25 6.13 -12.24 -36.69
C LEU A 25 7.31 -11.64 -35.94
N GLY A 26 8.05 -10.75 -36.57
CA GLY A 26 9.37 -10.27 -36.21
C GLY A 26 9.60 -10.09 -34.73
N SER A 27 10.47 -10.90 -34.14
CA SER A 27 10.95 -10.78 -32.79
C SER A 27 11.61 -9.41 -32.62
N ARG A 28 10.96 -8.47 -31.98
CA ARG A 28 11.66 -7.34 -31.37
C ARG A 28 12.67 -7.96 -30.42
N GLY A 29 13.97 -7.68 -30.57
CA GLY A 29 15.06 -8.33 -29.86
C GLY A 29 14.90 -8.26 -28.33
N ALA A 30 15.71 -9.04 -27.61
CA ALA A 30 15.78 -9.01 -26.17
C ALA A 30 16.25 -7.62 -25.67
N VAL A 31 15.68 -7.15 -24.57
CA VAL A 31 16.13 -5.93 -23.87
C VAL A 31 17.21 -6.23 -22.85
N ALA A 32 17.24 -7.46 -22.33
CA ALA A 32 18.32 -7.96 -21.49
C ALA A 32 18.42 -9.50 -21.59
N THR A 33 19.58 -10.03 -21.17
CA THR A 33 19.79 -11.46 -20.98
C THR A 33 20.28 -11.69 -19.55
N VAL A 34 19.64 -12.59 -18.80
CA VAL A 34 19.95 -12.93 -17.42
C VAL A 34 20.24 -14.42 -17.32
N GLY A 35 21.48 -14.80 -17.03
CA GLY A 35 21.88 -16.21 -16.92
C GLY A 35 21.57 -17.04 -18.18
N GLY A 36 21.63 -16.41 -19.37
CA GLY A 36 21.31 -17.03 -20.65
C GLY A 36 19.83 -17.00 -21.04
N GLN A 37 18.92 -16.54 -20.19
CA GLN A 37 17.50 -16.34 -20.49
C GLN A 37 17.23 -14.91 -20.96
N GLU A 38 16.48 -14.75 -22.04
CA GLU A 38 16.15 -13.45 -22.60
C GLU A 38 14.94 -12.82 -21.90
N ILE A 39 15.03 -11.51 -21.65
CA ILE A 39 13.89 -10.63 -21.34
C ILE A 39 13.51 -9.99 -22.67
N THR A 40 12.36 -10.35 -23.21
CA THR A 40 11.91 -9.86 -24.51
C THR A 40 11.44 -8.40 -24.43
N ALA A 41 11.54 -7.68 -25.55
CA ALA A 41 11.01 -6.33 -25.65
C ALA A 41 9.49 -6.30 -25.42
N GLU A 42 8.76 -7.36 -25.78
CA GLU A 42 7.33 -7.48 -25.54
C GLU A 42 7.02 -7.52 -24.03
N ALA A 43 7.69 -8.38 -23.27
CA ALA A 43 7.52 -8.46 -21.81
C ALA A 43 7.90 -7.15 -21.12
N PHE A 44 8.91 -6.45 -21.61
CA PHE A 44 9.30 -5.14 -21.11
C PHE A 44 8.23 -4.08 -21.36
N GLU A 45 7.69 -3.98 -22.59
CA GLU A 45 6.65 -3.01 -22.94
C GLU A 45 5.33 -3.30 -22.23
N GLU A 46 4.97 -4.56 -22.02
CA GLU A 46 3.81 -4.95 -21.21
C GLU A 46 3.96 -4.46 -19.77
N ALA A 47 5.09 -4.75 -19.12
CA ALA A 47 5.39 -4.32 -17.78
C ALA A 47 5.41 -2.78 -17.66
N LEU A 48 5.98 -2.10 -18.65
CA LEU A 48 6.04 -0.64 -18.71
C LEU A 48 4.65 -0.02 -18.86
N THR A 49 3.78 -0.61 -19.68
CA THR A 49 2.39 -0.17 -19.88
C THR A 49 1.60 -0.24 -18.59
N LEU A 50 1.73 -1.35 -17.85
CA LEU A 50 1.07 -1.52 -16.54
C LEU A 50 1.55 -0.48 -15.52
N ARG A 51 2.84 -0.14 -15.53
CA ARG A 51 3.38 0.90 -14.63
C ARG A 51 2.93 2.30 -15.03
N ARG A 52 2.86 2.60 -16.31
CA ARG A 52 2.35 3.89 -16.84
C ARG A 52 0.90 4.13 -16.46
N ALA A 53 0.05 3.11 -16.50
CA ALA A 53 -1.37 3.22 -16.16
C ALA A 53 -1.63 3.72 -14.71
N ASN A 54 -0.66 3.61 -13.82
CA ASN A 54 -0.75 4.05 -12.42
C ASN A 54 -0.13 5.44 -12.17
N LEU A 55 0.32 6.14 -13.21
CA LEU A 55 0.94 7.46 -13.08
C LEU A 55 0.07 8.54 -13.72
N ALA A 56 0.08 9.72 -13.12
CA ALA A 56 -0.61 10.87 -13.68
C ALA A 56 -0.01 11.27 -15.04
N PRO A 57 -0.85 11.66 -16.04
CA PRO A 57 -0.37 12.02 -17.39
C PRO A 57 0.68 13.13 -17.39
N GLU A 58 0.59 14.06 -16.45
CA GLU A 58 1.52 15.19 -16.31
C GLU A 58 2.93 14.74 -15.90
N LEU A 59 3.03 13.64 -15.14
CA LEU A 59 4.31 13.04 -14.79
C LEU A 59 4.90 12.28 -15.98
N LEU A 60 4.06 11.56 -16.72
CA LEU A 60 4.47 10.83 -17.92
C LEU A 60 4.92 11.74 -19.07
N ALA A 61 4.51 13.01 -19.07
CA ALA A 61 4.99 13.99 -20.05
C ALA A 61 6.46 14.39 -19.84
N ARG A 62 7.07 14.07 -18.69
CA ARG A 62 8.45 14.43 -18.35
C ARG A 62 9.44 13.36 -18.81
N PRO A 63 10.42 13.68 -19.68
CA PRO A 63 11.37 12.70 -20.20
C PRO A 63 12.23 12.02 -19.12
N GLU A 64 12.56 12.73 -18.04
CA GLU A 64 13.31 12.18 -16.92
C GLU A 64 12.50 11.13 -16.13
N VAL A 65 11.19 11.33 -16.00
CA VAL A 65 10.29 10.36 -15.35
C VAL A 65 10.13 9.12 -16.21
N GLN A 66 10.00 9.28 -17.52
CA GLN A 66 9.92 8.15 -18.46
C GLN A 66 11.18 7.30 -18.38
N ARG A 67 12.37 7.90 -18.46
CA ARG A 67 13.65 7.18 -18.35
C ARG A 67 13.80 6.44 -17.02
N ALA A 68 13.53 7.12 -15.91
CA ALA A 68 13.61 6.51 -14.59
C ALA A 68 12.62 5.34 -14.46
N LEU A 69 11.43 5.44 -15.08
CA LEU A 69 10.44 4.37 -15.10
C LEU A 69 10.94 3.17 -15.94
N GLU A 70 11.50 3.42 -17.13
CA GLU A 70 12.05 2.38 -17.99
C GLU A 70 13.20 1.63 -17.30
N GLU A 71 14.14 2.36 -16.71
CA GLU A 71 15.25 1.78 -15.94
C GLU A 71 14.72 0.93 -14.77
N ARG A 72 13.73 1.44 -14.03
CA ARG A 72 13.14 0.72 -12.90
C ARG A 72 12.43 -0.56 -13.36
N VAL A 73 11.64 -0.51 -14.43
CA VAL A 73 10.94 -1.69 -14.97
C VAL A 73 11.94 -2.73 -15.42
N LEU A 74 13.01 -2.33 -16.10
CA LEU A 74 14.05 -3.25 -16.54
C LEU A 74 14.76 -3.93 -15.36
N GLU A 75 15.13 -3.18 -14.32
CA GLU A 75 15.74 -3.72 -13.10
C GLU A 75 14.79 -4.66 -12.34
N ASP A 76 13.49 -4.33 -12.27
CA ASP A 76 12.49 -5.21 -11.66
C ASP A 76 12.39 -6.55 -12.42
N LEU A 77 12.41 -6.53 -13.77
CA LEU A 77 12.39 -7.72 -14.60
C LEU A 77 13.67 -8.56 -14.45
N ILE A 78 14.84 -7.91 -14.47
CA ILE A 78 16.12 -8.60 -14.24
C ILE A 78 16.10 -9.28 -12.86
N THR A 79 15.67 -8.58 -11.83
CA THR A 79 15.57 -9.13 -10.47
C THR A 79 14.61 -10.32 -10.40
N ARG A 80 13.44 -10.22 -11.05
CA ARG A 80 12.48 -11.33 -11.15
C ARG A 80 13.13 -12.58 -11.78
N HIS A 81 13.84 -12.43 -12.88
CA HIS A 81 14.54 -13.54 -13.55
C HIS A 81 15.62 -14.16 -12.67
N LEU A 82 16.41 -13.35 -11.95
CA LEU A 82 17.40 -13.83 -11.00
C LEU A 82 16.74 -14.69 -9.89
N LEU A 83 15.62 -14.22 -9.34
CA LEU A 83 14.90 -14.93 -8.28
C LEU A 83 14.30 -16.25 -8.77
N LEU A 84 13.69 -16.27 -9.96
CA LEU A 84 13.10 -17.48 -10.52
C LEU A 84 14.18 -18.53 -10.88
N GLN A 85 15.32 -18.10 -11.42
CA GLN A 85 16.45 -18.99 -11.68
C GLN A 85 17.01 -19.58 -10.38
N GLU A 86 17.12 -18.77 -9.34
CA GLU A 86 17.58 -19.27 -8.04
C GLU A 86 16.57 -20.22 -7.40
N ALA A 87 15.26 -19.94 -7.53
CA ALA A 87 14.21 -20.85 -7.08
C ALA A 87 14.32 -22.20 -7.80
N ALA A 88 14.46 -22.19 -9.13
CA ALA A 88 14.66 -23.41 -9.93
C ALA A 88 15.92 -24.16 -9.52
N ARG A 89 17.05 -23.48 -9.27
CA ARG A 89 18.30 -24.07 -8.81
C ARG A 89 18.16 -24.76 -7.46
N ARG A 90 17.29 -24.25 -6.57
CA ARG A 90 16.98 -24.84 -5.25
C ARG A 90 15.87 -25.87 -5.28
N GLY A 91 15.22 -26.09 -6.42
CA GLY A 91 14.05 -26.97 -6.52
C GLY A 91 12.79 -26.40 -5.84
N ILE A 92 12.73 -25.08 -5.69
CA ILE A 92 11.57 -24.38 -5.11
C ILE A 92 10.58 -24.03 -6.23
N SER A 93 9.33 -24.42 -6.06
CA SER A 93 8.21 -24.07 -6.95
C SER A 93 6.92 -23.92 -6.14
N SER A 94 5.98 -23.16 -6.63
CA SER A 94 4.62 -23.12 -6.08
C SER A 94 3.86 -24.40 -6.42
N SER A 95 2.96 -24.83 -5.56
CA SER A 95 2.05 -25.94 -5.89
C SER A 95 0.82 -25.41 -6.61
N GLN A 96 0.19 -26.28 -7.41
CA GLN A 96 -1.07 -25.95 -8.10
C GLN A 96 -2.16 -25.52 -7.10
N GLU A 97 -2.26 -26.22 -5.96
CA GLU A 97 -3.23 -25.89 -4.91
C GLU A 97 -2.99 -24.51 -4.31
N ALA A 98 -1.74 -24.06 -4.20
CA ALA A 98 -1.42 -22.72 -3.70
C ALA A 98 -1.86 -21.65 -4.72
N VAL A 99 -1.66 -21.91 -6.01
CA VAL A 99 -2.11 -21.01 -7.09
C VAL A 99 -3.62 -20.90 -7.09
N GLU A 100 -4.34 -22.03 -7.01
CA GLU A 100 -5.81 -22.02 -7.00
C GLU A 100 -6.35 -21.33 -5.73
N ARG A 101 -5.78 -21.58 -4.56
CA ARG A 101 -6.18 -20.85 -3.34
C ARG A 101 -5.99 -19.35 -3.49
N ARG A 102 -4.85 -18.89 -4.03
CA ARG A 102 -4.60 -17.46 -4.25
C ARG A 102 -5.57 -16.88 -5.27
N LEU A 103 -5.85 -17.61 -6.36
CA LEU A 103 -6.81 -17.21 -7.39
C LEU A 103 -8.21 -17.05 -6.79
N ASN A 104 -8.67 -18.00 -5.98
CA ASN A 104 -9.98 -17.93 -5.33
C ASN A 104 -10.09 -16.72 -4.38
N VAL A 105 -9.02 -16.35 -3.67
CA VAL A 105 -9.01 -15.15 -2.84
C VAL A 105 -9.09 -13.87 -3.69
N LEU A 106 -8.42 -13.85 -4.85
CA LEU A 106 -8.46 -12.68 -5.75
C LEU A 106 -9.82 -12.56 -6.48
N ALA A 107 -10.46 -13.68 -6.72
CA ALA A 107 -11.79 -13.76 -7.37
C ALA A 107 -12.94 -13.68 -6.34
N GLU A 108 -12.67 -13.44 -5.06
CA GLU A 108 -13.70 -13.38 -4.03
C GLU A 108 -14.78 -12.33 -4.38
N GLY A 109 -16.05 -12.75 -4.42
CA GLY A 109 -17.18 -11.91 -4.81
C GLY A 109 -17.53 -11.93 -6.30
N TYR A 110 -16.78 -12.65 -7.13
CA TYR A 110 -17.04 -12.84 -8.55
C TYR A 110 -17.32 -14.31 -8.87
N SER A 111 -18.19 -14.57 -9.83
CA SER A 111 -18.21 -15.88 -10.50
C SER A 111 -16.98 -16.04 -11.40
N SER A 112 -16.62 -17.27 -11.77
CA SER A 112 -15.49 -17.53 -12.66
C SER A 112 -15.60 -16.76 -13.99
N ALA A 113 -16.80 -16.68 -14.56
CA ALA A 113 -17.04 -15.98 -15.83
C ALA A 113 -16.89 -14.45 -15.67
N GLU A 114 -17.37 -13.88 -14.58
CA GLU A 114 -17.20 -12.44 -14.29
C GLU A 114 -15.74 -12.08 -14.06
N TYR A 115 -14.99 -12.95 -13.35
CA TYR A 115 -13.57 -12.73 -13.11
C TYR A 115 -12.74 -12.82 -14.41
N GLU A 116 -13.06 -13.80 -15.27
CA GLU A 116 -12.43 -13.91 -16.60
C GLU A 116 -12.75 -12.70 -17.49
N ALA A 117 -14.00 -12.21 -17.49
CA ALA A 117 -14.38 -11.01 -18.21
C ALA A 117 -13.62 -9.76 -17.70
N MET A 118 -13.52 -9.62 -16.38
CA MET A 118 -12.76 -8.53 -15.76
C MET A 118 -11.26 -8.58 -16.13
N LEU A 119 -10.67 -9.77 -16.19
CA LEU A 119 -9.28 -9.94 -16.65
C LEU A 119 -9.14 -9.55 -18.12
N ALA A 120 -10.09 -9.99 -18.98
CA ALA A 120 -10.09 -9.69 -20.40
C ALA A 120 -10.23 -8.20 -20.71
N GLU A 121 -11.07 -7.47 -19.96
CA GLU A 121 -11.19 -6.00 -20.04
C GLU A 121 -9.85 -5.28 -19.75
N ARG A 122 -8.98 -5.90 -18.95
CA ARG A 122 -7.64 -5.41 -18.63
C ARG A 122 -6.54 -5.94 -19.57
N GLY A 123 -6.93 -6.64 -20.64
CA GLY A 123 -6.00 -7.23 -21.60
C GLY A 123 -5.32 -8.52 -21.14
N HIS A 124 -5.84 -9.17 -20.10
CA HIS A 124 -5.26 -10.39 -19.56
C HIS A 124 -6.18 -11.61 -19.84
N SER A 125 -5.57 -12.77 -20.05
CA SER A 125 -6.29 -14.04 -20.06
C SER A 125 -5.95 -14.88 -18.82
N LEU A 126 -6.86 -15.76 -18.41
CA LEU A 126 -6.76 -16.50 -17.15
C LEU A 126 -5.50 -17.38 -17.08
N GLN A 127 -5.10 -18.03 -18.19
CA GLN A 127 -3.96 -18.95 -18.17
C GLN A 127 -2.60 -18.22 -17.97
N PRO A 128 -2.25 -17.17 -18.73
CA PRO A 128 -1.08 -16.35 -18.43
C PRO A 128 -1.11 -15.74 -17.02
N PHE A 129 -2.28 -15.30 -16.56
CA PHE A 129 -2.43 -14.79 -15.19
C PHE A 129 -2.09 -15.85 -14.13
N ARG A 130 -2.57 -17.09 -14.31
CA ARG A 130 -2.21 -18.24 -13.44
C ARG A 130 -0.72 -18.54 -13.46
N ALA A 131 -0.09 -18.49 -14.63
CA ALA A 131 1.35 -18.70 -14.75
C ALA A 131 2.15 -17.64 -13.98
N SER A 132 1.79 -16.37 -14.15
CA SER A 132 2.40 -15.27 -13.39
C SER A 132 2.20 -15.42 -11.87
N LEU A 133 1.00 -15.83 -11.45
CA LEU A 133 0.69 -16.08 -10.04
C LEU A 133 1.53 -17.23 -9.47
N ALA A 134 1.78 -18.28 -10.27
CA ALA A 134 2.66 -19.38 -9.87
C ALA A 134 4.11 -18.92 -9.68
N GLU A 135 4.61 -18.04 -10.56
CA GLU A 135 5.94 -17.44 -10.39
C GLU A 135 6.03 -16.57 -9.15
N ASP A 136 5.03 -15.72 -8.89
CA ASP A 136 4.98 -14.85 -7.71
C ASP A 136 5.00 -15.68 -6.41
N LEU A 137 4.18 -16.74 -6.35
CA LEU A 137 4.17 -17.66 -5.20
C LEU A 137 5.48 -18.43 -5.06
N THR A 138 6.15 -18.73 -6.17
CA THR A 138 7.49 -19.35 -6.16
C THR A 138 8.51 -18.40 -5.56
N ILE A 139 8.48 -17.12 -5.96
CA ILE A 139 9.35 -16.08 -5.39
C ILE A 139 9.04 -15.87 -3.90
N GLU A 140 7.76 -15.80 -3.51
CA GLU A 140 7.37 -15.71 -2.08
C GLU A 140 8.01 -16.83 -1.26
N ARG A 141 7.91 -18.10 -1.71
CA ARG A 141 8.51 -19.25 -1.04
C ARG A 141 10.03 -19.18 -0.97
N LEU A 142 10.67 -18.76 -2.06
CA LEU A 142 12.12 -18.56 -2.08
C LEU A 142 12.54 -17.51 -1.04
N LEU A 143 11.83 -16.38 -1.00
CA LEU A 143 12.13 -15.31 -0.04
C LEU A 143 11.87 -15.74 1.41
N GLU A 144 10.83 -16.53 1.66
CA GLU A 144 10.58 -17.10 2.98
C GLU A 144 11.72 -18.02 3.44
N GLU A 145 12.30 -18.80 2.52
CA GLU A 145 13.43 -19.69 2.84
C GLU A 145 14.74 -18.92 3.07
N VAL A 146 15.05 -17.95 2.20
CA VAL A 146 16.36 -17.28 2.20
C VAL A 146 16.43 -16.11 3.16
N VAL A 147 15.40 -15.27 3.14
CA VAL A 147 15.34 -14.08 3.99
C VAL A 147 14.82 -14.46 5.37
N GLY A 148 13.96 -15.46 5.45
CA GLY A 148 13.47 -16.11 6.67
C GLY A 148 12.77 -15.16 7.65
N LYS A 149 12.48 -15.69 8.84
CA LYS A 149 12.13 -14.84 9.98
C LYS A 149 13.43 -14.18 10.47
N PRO A 150 13.43 -12.86 10.73
CA PRO A 150 14.57 -12.23 11.36
C PRO A 150 14.86 -12.91 12.69
N GLU A 151 16.14 -13.05 13.04
CA GLU A 151 16.51 -13.40 14.42
C GLU A 151 15.80 -12.40 15.33
N SER A 152 15.18 -12.93 16.42
CA SER A 152 14.48 -12.05 17.36
C SER A 152 15.39 -10.90 17.76
N THR A 153 14.90 -9.69 17.58
CA THR A 153 15.67 -8.49 17.87
C THR A 153 16.09 -8.52 19.34
N LYS A 154 17.42 -8.53 19.61
CA LYS A 154 17.94 -8.60 20.96
C LYS A 154 17.43 -7.42 21.79
N ALA A 155 17.04 -7.68 23.04
CA ALA A 155 16.49 -6.66 23.94
C ALA A 155 17.32 -5.36 23.98
N GLY A 156 18.64 -5.45 24.05
CA GLY A 156 19.51 -4.29 24.05
C GLY A 156 19.48 -3.43 22.78
N VAL A 157 19.15 -4.01 21.61
CA VAL A 157 19.01 -3.25 20.36
C VAL A 157 17.71 -2.45 20.38
N VAL A 158 16.63 -3.03 20.90
CA VAL A 158 15.33 -2.35 21.06
C VAL A 158 15.46 -1.17 22.04
N GLU A 159 16.16 -1.39 23.15
CA GLU A 159 16.43 -0.34 24.15
C GLU A 159 17.27 0.80 23.57
N ALA A 160 18.34 0.46 22.84
CA ALA A 160 19.18 1.47 22.19
C ALA A 160 18.40 2.29 21.16
N TYR A 161 17.57 1.63 20.34
CA TYR A 161 16.69 2.30 19.38
C TYR A 161 15.72 3.25 20.09
N TYR A 162 15.02 2.76 21.13
CA TYR A 162 14.09 3.58 21.90
C TYR A 162 14.77 4.83 22.47
N MET A 163 15.95 4.67 23.07
CA MET A 163 16.69 5.81 23.68
C MET A 163 17.12 6.84 22.65
N SER A 164 17.56 6.43 21.47
CA SER A 164 18.01 7.34 20.40
C SER A 164 16.86 8.01 19.63
N HIS A 165 15.66 7.37 19.56
CA HIS A 165 14.52 7.87 18.80
C HIS A 165 13.33 8.28 19.68
N LYS A 166 13.55 8.45 21.00
CA LYS A 166 12.47 8.76 21.94
C LYS A 166 11.67 10.01 21.56
N GLY A 167 12.32 11.02 20.96
CA GLY A 167 11.63 12.22 20.48
C GLY A 167 10.73 11.99 19.28
N GLU A 168 11.06 11.01 18.43
CA GLU A 168 10.31 10.66 17.22
C GLU A 168 9.11 9.75 17.54
N LEU A 169 9.17 9.03 18.66
CA LEU A 169 8.10 8.16 19.15
C LEU A 169 6.94 8.94 19.78
N HIS A 170 6.99 10.27 19.75
CA HIS A 170 5.95 11.12 20.31
C HIS A 170 4.59 10.83 19.64
N ARG A 171 3.60 10.49 20.46
CA ARG A 171 2.20 10.34 20.04
C ARG A 171 1.49 11.66 20.24
N PRO A 172 0.98 12.30 19.17
CA PRO A 172 0.25 13.56 19.31
C PRO A 172 -1.02 13.38 20.13
N VAL A 173 -1.56 14.47 20.67
CA VAL A 173 -2.90 14.49 21.22
C VAL A 173 -3.88 14.02 20.14
N ARG A 174 -4.87 13.24 20.54
CA ARG A 174 -5.95 12.79 19.66
C ARG A 174 -7.29 12.83 20.37
N ALA A 175 -8.31 13.17 19.60
CA ALA A 175 -9.65 13.32 20.07
C ALA A 175 -10.59 12.36 19.33
N ARG A 176 -11.41 11.60 20.06
CA ARG A 176 -12.51 10.84 19.47
C ARG A 176 -13.73 11.71 19.43
N THR A 177 -14.28 11.96 18.25
CA THR A 177 -15.31 12.97 18.03
C THR A 177 -16.50 12.42 17.27
N LEU A 178 -17.66 13.00 17.55
CA LEU A 178 -18.83 12.93 16.70
C LEU A 178 -18.97 14.25 15.94
N HIS A 179 -19.49 14.18 14.74
CA HIS A 179 -19.68 15.29 13.82
C HIS A 179 -21.11 15.33 13.30
N LEU A 180 -21.61 16.52 13.11
CA LEU A 180 -22.89 16.81 12.47
C LEU A 180 -22.75 18.08 11.63
N VAL A 181 -23.30 18.06 10.42
CA VAL A 181 -23.37 19.22 9.53
C VAL A 181 -24.79 19.45 9.03
N VAL A 182 -25.21 20.69 9.04
CA VAL A 182 -26.54 21.13 8.54
C VAL A 182 -26.40 22.32 7.60
N SER A 183 -27.50 22.66 6.92
CA SER A 183 -27.48 23.64 5.82
C SER A 183 -27.48 25.10 6.26
N SER A 184 -27.92 25.41 7.49
CA SER A 184 -28.05 26.81 7.95
C SER A 184 -27.52 27.01 9.37
N ALA A 185 -27.08 28.24 9.67
CA ALA A 185 -26.60 28.63 10.98
C ALA A 185 -27.70 28.52 12.06
N ASP A 186 -28.93 28.94 11.74
CA ASP A 186 -30.06 28.89 12.64
C ASP A 186 -30.41 27.44 13.00
N GLU A 187 -30.36 26.54 12.04
CA GLU A 187 -30.58 25.11 12.28
C GLU A 187 -29.48 24.54 13.17
N ALA A 188 -28.21 24.85 12.87
CA ALA A 188 -27.07 24.38 13.68
C ALA A 188 -27.16 24.88 15.11
N GLN A 189 -27.55 26.15 15.31
CA GLN A 189 -27.71 26.72 16.63
C GLN A 189 -28.87 26.06 17.40
N SER A 190 -30.02 25.85 16.74
CA SER A 190 -31.17 25.15 17.32
C SER A 190 -30.83 23.72 17.73
N VAL A 191 -30.10 22.99 16.86
CA VAL A 191 -29.62 21.64 17.14
C VAL A 191 -28.67 21.63 18.32
N ARG A 192 -27.74 22.58 18.39
CA ARG A 192 -26.78 22.72 19.46
C ARG A 192 -27.50 22.94 20.79
N GLU A 193 -28.46 23.85 20.84
CA GLU A 193 -29.26 24.15 22.04
C GLU A 193 -30.04 22.92 22.52
N ALA A 194 -30.66 22.18 21.59
CA ALA A 194 -31.37 20.94 21.94
C ALA A 194 -30.44 19.87 22.54
N ILE A 195 -29.22 19.74 21.98
CA ILE A 195 -28.22 18.80 22.51
C ILE A 195 -27.73 19.25 23.88
N LEU A 196 -27.48 20.54 24.08
CA LEU A 196 -27.05 21.08 25.37
C LEU A 196 -28.16 20.96 26.45
N ALA A 197 -29.44 20.94 26.03
CA ALA A 197 -30.58 20.67 26.89
C ALA A 197 -30.76 19.18 27.21
N GLY A 198 -29.85 18.31 26.80
CA GLY A 198 -29.86 16.86 27.10
C GLY A 198 -30.22 15.95 25.90
N GLY A 199 -30.37 16.51 24.72
CA GLY A 199 -30.59 15.73 23.50
C GLY A 199 -29.40 14.84 23.14
N ASP A 200 -29.69 13.68 22.55
CA ASP A 200 -28.65 12.77 22.07
C ASP A 200 -28.00 13.26 20.76
N PHE A 201 -26.69 13.49 20.80
CA PHE A 201 -25.91 13.96 19.63
C PHE A 201 -25.91 12.94 18.52
N ALA A 202 -25.68 11.67 18.85
CA ALA A 202 -25.52 10.59 17.87
C ALA A 202 -26.84 10.34 17.10
N GLU A 203 -27.97 10.31 17.84
CA GLU A 203 -29.29 10.20 17.21
C GLU A 203 -29.59 11.43 16.33
N THR A 204 -29.26 12.64 16.83
CA THR A 204 -29.47 13.88 16.07
C THR A 204 -28.62 13.89 14.79
N ALA A 205 -27.35 13.48 14.86
CA ALA A 205 -26.50 13.36 13.70
C ALA A 205 -27.08 12.38 12.69
N ARG A 206 -27.51 11.20 13.13
CA ARG A 206 -28.13 10.19 12.26
C ARG A 206 -29.35 10.72 11.51
N ARG A 207 -30.16 11.56 12.15
CA ARG A 207 -31.44 12.04 11.60
C ARG A 207 -31.31 13.32 10.77
N ARG A 208 -30.37 14.19 11.08
CA ARG A 208 -30.32 15.56 10.55
C ARG A 208 -29.02 15.94 9.85
N SER A 209 -27.95 15.18 10.05
CA SER A 209 -26.68 15.50 9.42
C SER A 209 -26.72 15.25 7.93
N LEU A 210 -26.15 16.18 7.15
CA LEU A 210 -25.90 16.05 5.73
C LEU A 210 -24.56 15.35 5.42
N GLY A 211 -23.73 15.12 6.45
CA GLY A 211 -22.43 14.49 6.28
C GLY A 211 -22.53 12.97 6.15
N PRO A 212 -21.52 12.36 5.51
CA PRO A 212 -21.47 10.91 5.30
C PRO A 212 -21.39 10.12 6.62
N GLU A 213 -20.98 10.76 7.73
CA GLU A 213 -20.93 10.16 9.06
C GLU A 213 -22.33 9.95 9.67
N ALA A 214 -23.39 10.55 9.11
CA ALA A 214 -24.76 10.40 9.59
C ALA A 214 -25.17 8.93 9.73
N VAL A 215 -24.80 8.08 8.74
CA VAL A 215 -25.10 6.62 8.76
C VAL A 215 -24.39 5.86 9.88
N ARG A 216 -23.37 6.46 10.47
CA ARG A 216 -22.62 5.96 11.63
C ARG A 216 -22.85 6.79 12.88
N ASN A 217 -24.05 7.38 13.01
CA ASN A 217 -24.44 8.22 14.15
C ASN A 217 -23.50 9.43 14.36
N GLY A 218 -22.93 9.96 13.30
CA GLY A 218 -21.99 11.07 13.33
C GLY A 218 -20.56 10.67 13.74
N GLU A 219 -20.20 9.39 13.80
CA GLU A 219 -18.89 8.98 14.26
C GLU A 219 -17.81 9.36 13.24
N LEU A 220 -17.01 10.39 13.60
CA LEU A 220 -15.86 10.86 12.84
C LEU A 220 -14.60 10.01 13.15
N GLY A 221 -14.57 9.44 14.36
CA GLY A 221 -13.43 8.64 14.82
C GLY A 221 -12.38 9.47 15.55
N TRP A 222 -11.14 8.98 15.53
CA TRP A 222 -9.98 9.65 16.12
C TRP A 222 -9.37 10.66 15.15
N VAL A 223 -9.21 11.89 15.61
CA VAL A 223 -8.54 12.97 14.88
C VAL A 223 -7.35 13.51 15.69
N SER A 224 -6.35 14.01 14.99
CA SER A 224 -5.19 14.69 15.60
C SER A 224 -5.07 16.10 15.02
N PRO A 225 -4.42 17.05 15.70
CA PRO A 225 -4.19 18.38 15.19
C PRO A 225 -3.49 18.36 13.82
N GLY A 226 -3.92 19.20 12.90
CA GLY A 226 -3.41 19.30 11.54
C GLY A 226 -4.02 18.31 10.55
N GLN A 227 -4.95 17.44 10.98
CA GLN A 227 -5.67 16.53 10.08
C GLN A 227 -6.93 17.14 9.47
N MET A 228 -7.42 18.21 10.05
CA MET A 228 -8.63 18.91 9.62
C MET A 228 -8.33 20.40 9.41
N PRO A 229 -9.24 21.17 8.77
CA PRO A 229 -9.12 22.61 8.70
C PRO A 229 -8.96 23.23 10.11
N GLU A 230 -8.15 24.28 10.21
CA GLU A 230 -7.77 24.92 11.47
C GLU A 230 -8.99 25.23 12.37
N ALA A 231 -10.06 25.80 11.78
CA ALA A 231 -11.28 26.12 12.53
C ALA A 231 -11.97 24.87 13.14
N PHE A 232 -11.82 23.69 12.53
CA PHE A 232 -12.36 22.43 13.07
C PHE A 232 -11.47 21.91 14.20
N ASP A 233 -10.15 21.97 13.98
CA ASP A 233 -9.18 21.59 15.01
C ASP A 233 -9.37 22.46 16.27
N GLU A 234 -9.45 23.77 16.14
CA GLU A 234 -9.70 24.68 17.25
C GLU A 234 -11.02 24.33 17.97
N ALA A 235 -12.09 24.09 17.22
CA ALA A 235 -13.39 23.73 17.80
C ALA A 235 -13.34 22.41 18.56
N ILE A 236 -12.61 21.40 18.06
CA ILE A 236 -12.52 20.06 18.67
C ILE A 236 -11.60 20.08 19.89
N PHE A 237 -10.37 20.60 19.72
CA PHE A 237 -9.33 20.48 20.76
C PHE A 237 -9.48 21.48 21.91
N SER A 238 -10.40 22.48 21.78
CA SER A 238 -10.79 23.34 22.89
C SER A 238 -11.84 22.70 23.82
N LEU A 239 -12.47 21.59 23.41
CA LEU A 239 -13.53 20.95 24.20
C LEU A 239 -12.97 20.11 25.36
N LYS A 240 -13.81 19.94 26.35
CA LYS A 240 -13.68 18.90 27.40
C LYS A 240 -14.46 17.65 26.93
N PRO A 241 -14.09 16.45 27.36
CA PRO A 241 -14.89 15.26 27.11
C PRO A 241 -16.35 15.46 27.47
N GLY A 242 -17.26 15.08 26.56
CA GLY A 242 -18.71 15.33 26.66
C GLY A 242 -19.15 16.68 26.09
N GLY A 243 -18.25 17.63 25.88
CA GLY A 243 -18.57 18.98 25.37
C GLY A 243 -18.98 18.99 23.89
N VAL A 244 -19.77 20.00 23.54
CA VAL A 244 -20.26 20.30 22.20
C VAL A 244 -19.69 21.64 21.75
N SER A 245 -19.12 21.70 20.53
CA SER A 245 -18.51 22.92 20.01
C SER A 245 -19.51 24.04 19.77
N PRO A 246 -19.05 25.30 19.65
CA PRO A 246 -19.79 26.31 18.92
C PRO A 246 -20.09 25.86 17.49
N VAL A 247 -21.02 26.55 16.82
CA VAL A 247 -21.27 26.34 15.38
C VAL A 247 -20.05 26.80 14.58
N VAL A 248 -19.53 25.94 13.71
CA VAL A 248 -18.39 26.24 12.81
C VAL A 248 -18.89 26.28 11.38
N ALA A 249 -18.70 27.40 10.70
CA ALA A 249 -19.09 27.55 9.31
C ALA A 249 -17.99 27.03 8.35
N SER A 250 -18.42 26.42 7.24
CA SER A 250 -17.54 26.03 6.13
C SER A 250 -18.28 26.18 4.79
N PRO A 251 -17.60 26.02 3.64
CA PRO A 251 -18.26 25.95 2.33
C PRO A 251 -19.28 24.83 2.20
N TYR A 252 -19.23 23.82 3.06
CA TYR A 252 -20.10 22.63 3.05
C TYR A 252 -21.29 22.73 3.99
N GLY A 253 -21.39 23.79 4.81
CA GLY A 253 -22.46 24.02 5.77
C GLY A 253 -21.97 24.43 7.15
N TYR A 254 -22.82 24.17 8.14
CA TYR A 254 -22.60 24.55 9.54
C TYR A 254 -22.40 23.30 10.38
N HIS A 255 -21.27 23.24 11.03
CA HIS A 255 -20.76 22.04 11.70
C HIS A 255 -20.85 22.14 13.21
N LEU A 256 -21.16 21.01 13.83
CA LEU A 256 -21.06 20.81 15.27
C LEU A 256 -20.22 19.58 15.55
N PHE A 257 -19.37 19.67 16.57
CA PHE A 257 -18.53 18.58 17.03
C PHE A 257 -18.86 18.25 18.49
N LYS A 258 -18.86 16.97 18.85
CA LYS A 258 -18.91 16.53 20.24
C LYS A 258 -17.65 15.73 20.54
N LEU A 259 -16.91 16.17 21.55
CA LEU A 259 -15.76 15.42 22.05
C LEU A 259 -16.24 14.26 22.92
N VAL A 260 -15.93 13.03 22.50
CA VAL A 260 -16.24 11.83 23.28
C VAL A 260 -15.10 11.53 24.25
N GLU A 261 -13.87 11.57 23.76
CA GLU A 261 -12.68 11.22 24.51
C GLU A 261 -11.47 11.98 23.97
N MET A 262 -10.55 12.37 24.84
CA MET A 262 -9.28 12.98 24.46
C MET A 262 -8.13 12.21 25.11
N VAL A 263 -7.21 11.74 24.28
CA VAL A 263 -5.97 11.13 24.73
C VAL A 263 -4.87 12.18 24.60
N PRO A 264 -4.23 12.57 25.70
CA PRO A 264 -3.18 13.59 25.67
C PRO A 264 -1.98 13.12 24.87
N ALA A 265 -1.19 14.08 24.40
CA ALA A 265 0.10 13.80 23.81
C ALA A 265 1.00 13.05 24.81
N SER A 266 1.71 12.05 24.36
CA SER A 266 2.58 11.23 25.21
C SER A 266 3.79 10.70 24.45
N VAL A 267 4.84 10.42 25.18
CA VAL A 267 5.92 9.58 24.70
C VAL A 267 5.68 8.19 25.28
N PRO A 268 5.48 7.16 24.46
CA PRO A 268 5.21 5.82 24.97
C PRO A 268 6.40 5.34 25.81
N THR A 269 6.15 4.54 26.81
CA THR A 269 7.19 3.82 27.54
C THR A 269 7.90 2.83 26.61
N LEU A 270 9.09 2.36 26.97
CA LEU A 270 9.81 1.32 26.22
C LEU A 270 8.94 0.07 26.03
N GLU A 271 8.17 -0.31 27.02
CA GLU A 271 7.31 -1.51 26.99
C GLU A 271 6.16 -1.35 25.99
N GLU A 272 5.54 -0.17 25.95
CA GLU A 272 4.48 0.17 24.99
C GLU A 272 4.99 0.33 23.55
N ALA A 273 6.23 0.82 23.37
CA ALA A 273 6.85 1.01 22.06
C ALA A 273 7.53 -0.25 21.52
N ARG A 274 7.89 -1.21 22.41
CA ARG A 274 8.64 -2.42 22.07
C ARG A 274 8.08 -3.19 20.86
N PRO A 275 6.77 -3.50 20.75
CA PRO A 275 6.25 -4.26 19.61
C PRO A 275 6.44 -3.52 18.28
N GLU A 276 6.31 -2.20 18.30
CA GLU A 276 6.45 -1.34 17.12
C GLU A 276 7.92 -1.25 16.69
N ILE A 277 8.84 -1.05 17.65
CA ILE A 277 10.28 -1.00 17.41
C ILE A 277 10.79 -2.36 16.91
N VAL A 278 10.35 -3.46 17.50
CA VAL A 278 10.71 -4.80 17.04
C VAL A 278 10.26 -5.01 15.61
N ALA A 279 9.01 -4.70 15.29
CA ALA A 279 8.49 -4.84 13.92
C ALA A 279 9.26 -3.99 12.90
N LEU A 280 9.66 -2.77 13.28
CA LEU A 280 10.47 -1.87 12.46
C LEU A 280 11.86 -2.47 12.21
N LEU A 281 12.59 -2.80 13.27
CA LEU A 281 13.96 -3.34 13.19
C LEU A 281 14.02 -4.68 12.45
N GLU A 282 13.01 -5.55 12.65
CA GLU A 282 12.88 -6.79 11.90
C GLU A 282 12.59 -6.55 10.42
N GLY A 283 11.80 -5.53 10.10
CA GLY A 283 11.55 -5.10 8.73
C GLY A 283 12.83 -4.61 8.04
N GLU A 284 13.58 -3.73 8.70
CA GLU A 284 14.85 -3.20 8.21
C GLU A 284 15.91 -4.29 8.01
N ALA A 285 16.04 -5.21 8.97
CA ALA A 285 16.97 -6.34 8.88
C ALA A 285 16.60 -7.29 7.73
N ARG A 286 15.30 -7.51 7.49
CA ARG A 286 14.81 -8.33 6.37
C ARG A 286 15.13 -7.66 5.04
N GLU A 287 14.87 -6.36 4.93
CA GLU A 287 15.16 -5.58 3.73
C GLU A 287 16.66 -5.55 3.43
N ALA A 288 17.50 -5.35 4.44
CA ALA A 288 18.95 -5.37 4.28
C ALA A 288 19.46 -6.74 3.79
N ARG A 289 18.94 -7.84 4.36
CA ARG A 289 19.27 -9.21 3.92
C ARG A 289 18.82 -9.45 2.48
N TYR A 290 17.61 -9.05 2.13
CA TYR A 290 17.09 -9.17 0.77
C TYR A 290 17.99 -8.45 -0.23
N ARG A 291 18.31 -7.17 0.04
CA ARG A 291 19.17 -6.37 -0.86
C ARG A 291 20.56 -6.96 -1.02
N GLN A 292 21.18 -7.37 0.09
CA GLN A 292 22.49 -8.02 0.05
C GLN A 292 22.43 -9.31 -0.78
N TRP A 293 21.46 -10.16 -0.52
CA TRP A 293 21.33 -11.43 -1.22
C TRP A 293 21.04 -11.27 -2.70
N VAL A 294 20.17 -10.34 -3.10
CA VAL A 294 19.94 -10.02 -4.52
C VAL A 294 21.22 -9.48 -5.20
N ALA A 295 22.00 -8.66 -4.49
CA ALA A 295 23.30 -8.20 -4.99
C ALA A 295 24.29 -9.38 -5.21
N GLU A 296 24.32 -10.36 -4.30
CA GLU A 296 25.12 -11.58 -4.43
C GLU A 296 24.63 -12.44 -5.61
N LEU A 297 23.30 -12.60 -5.79
CA LEU A 297 22.74 -13.28 -6.95
C LEU A 297 23.18 -12.61 -8.27
N ARG A 298 23.06 -11.29 -8.33
CA ARG A 298 23.45 -10.50 -9.50
C ARG A 298 24.95 -10.63 -9.80
N ALA A 299 25.80 -10.59 -8.78
CA ALA A 299 27.25 -10.70 -8.95
C ALA A 299 27.72 -12.06 -9.53
N ARG A 300 26.98 -13.14 -9.27
CA ARG A 300 27.30 -14.49 -9.78
C ARG A 300 26.57 -14.88 -11.05
N THR A 301 25.65 -14.04 -11.53
CA THR A 301 24.86 -14.30 -12.74
C THR A 301 25.26 -13.30 -13.83
N THR A 302 25.51 -13.80 -15.04
CA THR A 302 25.76 -12.92 -16.17
C THR A 302 24.51 -12.17 -16.56
N VAL A 303 24.52 -10.85 -16.45
CA VAL A 303 23.45 -9.95 -16.87
C VAL A 303 23.96 -9.05 -17.98
N ILE A 304 23.32 -9.12 -19.13
CA ILE A 304 23.66 -8.30 -20.31
C ILE A 304 22.42 -7.47 -20.66
N VAL A 305 22.55 -6.15 -20.57
CA VAL A 305 21.51 -5.21 -21.03
C VAL A 305 21.80 -4.85 -22.47
N HIS A 306 20.82 -5.06 -23.34
CA HIS A 306 20.96 -4.77 -24.76
C HIS A 306 20.52 -3.33 -25.08
N PRO A 307 21.18 -2.63 -26.02
CA PRO A 307 20.72 -1.33 -26.47
C PRO A 307 19.33 -1.46 -27.07
N THR A 308 18.31 -0.86 -26.48
CA THR A 308 16.96 -0.86 -27.05
C THR A 308 16.94 -0.02 -28.32
N VAL A 309 16.38 -0.58 -29.40
CA VAL A 309 16.13 0.16 -30.65
C VAL A 309 15.02 1.18 -30.35
N GLY A 310 15.40 2.43 -30.04
CA GLY A 310 14.48 3.51 -29.68
C GLY A 310 14.74 4.19 -28.33
N GLY A 311 15.64 3.64 -27.50
CA GLY A 311 16.10 4.28 -26.27
C GLY A 311 17.10 5.42 -26.51
N PRO A 312 17.27 6.38 -25.59
CA PRO A 312 18.23 7.45 -25.76
C PRO A 312 19.64 6.85 -25.88
N ARG A 313 20.30 7.16 -27.00
CA ARG A 313 21.73 6.86 -27.17
C ARG A 313 22.49 7.58 -26.06
N ARG A 314 23.34 6.83 -25.33
CA ARG A 314 24.29 7.40 -24.38
C ARG A 314 25.25 8.35 -25.05
#